data_394855e418188e45ba2f604d8850441a
#
_entry.id   394855e418188e45ba2f604d8850441a
#
_cell.length_a   1.000
_cell.length_b   1.000
_cell.length_c   1.000
_cell.angle_alpha   90.00
_cell.angle_beta   90.00
_cell.angle_gamma   90.00
#
_symmetry.space_group_name_H-M   'P 1'
#
loop_
_entity.id
_entity.type
_entity.pdbx_description
1 polymer ?
#
loop_
_entity_poly.entity_id
_entity_poly.type
_entity_poly.pdbx_seq_one_letter_code
_entity_poly.pdbx_strand_id
1 'polypeptide(L)'
;MVTTLSIIFGLLSASQILSGKFLLATLLFVVAYYLDCVDGKLARKYHMTSQFGDYYDHFGDLFKLVVIIYALFKSNKTRGTSTKQLIFVGIVIVLTVLECAHFGYQETIYDKKHESAFLNVLRKMVSFDKNPDETIHYTKYFGCGFWMLCFALIIFFWRK
;
A
#
# COMPACT_ATOMS: atom_id res chain seq x y z
N MET A 1 -1.23 -14.58 11.53
CA MET A 1 -0.05 -15.35 11.04
C MET A 1 0.29 -14.98 9.60
N VAL A 2 -0.67 -14.85 8.71
CA VAL A 2 -0.40 -14.48 7.29
C VAL A 2 0.11 -13.05 7.18
N THR A 3 -0.45 -12.09 7.92
CA THR A 3 0.04 -10.71 8.03
C THR A 3 1.52 -10.65 8.42
N THR A 4 1.94 -11.46 9.40
CA THR A 4 3.35 -11.52 9.81
C THR A 4 4.26 -12.03 8.69
N LEU A 5 3.80 -13.01 7.89
CA LEU A 5 4.53 -13.50 6.72
C LEU A 5 4.64 -12.39 5.65
N SER A 6 3.56 -11.64 5.41
CA SER A 6 3.59 -10.47 4.52
C SER A 6 4.67 -9.47 4.94
N ILE A 7 4.75 -9.14 6.24
CA ILE A 7 5.79 -8.25 6.76
C ILE A 7 7.19 -8.82 6.53
N ILE A 8 7.41 -10.10 6.80
CA ILE A 8 8.72 -10.76 6.60
C ILE A 8 9.14 -10.67 5.12
N PHE A 9 8.24 -10.99 4.18
CA PHE A 9 8.55 -10.88 2.74
C PHE A 9 8.81 -9.44 2.31
N GLY A 10 8.12 -8.45 2.89
CA GLY A 10 8.39 -7.04 2.67
C GLY A 10 9.79 -6.63 3.15
N LEU A 11 10.21 -7.08 4.32
CA LEU A 11 11.57 -6.84 4.86
C LEU A 11 12.65 -7.54 4.02
N LEU A 12 12.38 -8.75 3.55
CA LEU A 12 13.29 -9.46 2.62
C LEU A 12 13.41 -8.69 1.30
N SER A 13 12.31 -8.15 0.77
CA SER A 13 12.35 -7.27 -0.40
C SER A 13 13.27 -6.07 -0.17
N ALA A 14 13.14 -5.36 0.94
CA ALA A 14 13.99 -4.22 1.28
C ALA A 14 15.48 -4.64 1.39
N SER A 15 15.77 -5.80 1.96
CA SER A 15 17.14 -6.34 2.01
C SER A 15 17.72 -6.60 0.61
N GLN A 16 16.90 -7.12 -0.31
CA GLN A 16 17.35 -7.35 -1.70
C GLN A 16 17.56 -6.04 -2.48
N ILE A 17 16.78 -4.99 -2.19
CA ILE A 17 17.03 -3.64 -2.73
C ILE A 17 18.41 -3.14 -2.30
N LEU A 18 18.74 -3.25 -1.01
CA LEU A 18 20.05 -2.86 -0.50
C LEU A 18 21.20 -3.65 -1.11
N SER A 19 20.93 -4.91 -1.47
CA SER A 19 21.90 -5.80 -2.15
C SER A 19 21.95 -5.57 -3.68
N GLY A 20 21.17 -4.63 -4.23
CA GLY A 20 21.13 -4.33 -5.65
C GLY A 20 20.39 -5.36 -6.52
N LYS A 21 19.68 -6.32 -5.91
CA LYS A 21 18.96 -7.39 -6.61
C LYS A 21 17.49 -6.98 -6.83
N PHE A 22 17.25 -5.98 -7.67
CA PHE A 22 15.94 -5.36 -7.85
C PHE A 22 14.85 -6.30 -8.37
N LEU A 23 15.17 -7.22 -9.29
CA LEU A 23 14.21 -8.22 -9.76
C LEU A 23 13.70 -9.10 -8.61
N LEU A 24 14.60 -9.63 -7.79
CA LEU A 24 14.24 -10.48 -6.66
C LEU A 24 13.45 -9.67 -5.61
N ALA A 25 13.86 -8.42 -5.38
CA ALA A 25 13.14 -7.51 -4.49
C ALA A 25 11.69 -7.28 -4.95
N THR A 26 11.48 -7.04 -6.25
CA THR A 26 10.14 -6.87 -6.83
C THR A 26 9.29 -8.13 -6.65
N LEU A 27 9.84 -9.31 -6.92
CA LEU A 27 9.11 -10.57 -6.72
C LEU A 27 8.71 -10.78 -5.26
N LEU A 28 9.62 -10.52 -4.32
CA LEU A 28 9.33 -10.62 -2.88
C LEU A 28 8.27 -9.60 -2.43
N PHE A 29 8.31 -8.39 -2.99
CA PHE A 29 7.29 -7.37 -2.71
C PHE A 29 5.90 -7.81 -3.20
N VAL A 30 5.81 -8.36 -4.42
CA VAL A 30 4.55 -8.89 -4.97
C VAL A 30 4.00 -10.04 -4.12
N VAL A 31 4.87 -10.94 -3.65
CA VAL A 31 4.48 -12.02 -2.74
C VAL A 31 3.98 -11.46 -1.41
N ALA A 32 4.65 -10.47 -0.83
CA ALA A 32 4.22 -9.81 0.40
C ALA A 32 2.81 -9.22 0.26
N TYR A 33 2.56 -8.50 -0.83
CA TYR A 33 1.24 -7.95 -1.12
C TYR A 33 0.17 -9.03 -1.33
N TYR A 34 0.50 -10.09 -2.06
CA TYR A 34 -0.44 -11.21 -2.26
C TYR A 34 -0.85 -11.85 -0.93
N LEU A 35 0.10 -12.08 -0.03
CA LEU A 35 -0.18 -12.62 1.30
C LEU A 35 -1.08 -11.69 2.11
N ASP A 36 -0.88 -10.41 2.02
CA ASP A 36 -1.69 -9.38 2.63
C ASP A 36 -3.16 -9.43 2.16
N CYS A 37 -3.36 -9.47 0.84
CA CYS A 37 -4.69 -9.65 0.26
C CYS A 37 -5.37 -10.96 0.69
N VAL A 38 -4.61 -12.04 0.84
CA VAL A 38 -5.12 -13.34 1.29
C VAL A 38 -5.55 -13.25 2.76
N ASP A 39 -4.77 -12.61 3.63
CA ASP A 39 -5.09 -12.45 5.05
C ASP A 39 -6.41 -11.70 5.24
N GLY A 40 -6.56 -10.56 4.61
CA GLY A 40 -7.79 -9.79 4.66
C GLY A 40 -9.03 -10.54 4.13
N LYS A 41 -8.86 -11.37 3.09
CA LYS A 41 -9.95 -12.24 2.58
C LYS A 41 -10.29 -13.36 3.56
N LEU A 42 -9.29 -14.00 4.17
CA LEU A 42 -9.50 -15.06 5.15
C LEU A 42 -10.20 -14.53 6.41
N ALA A 43 -9.74 -13.39 6.93
CA ALA A 43 -10.33 -12.76 8.10
C ALA A 43 -11.84 -12.48 7.89
N ARG A 44 -12.21 -11.94 6.73
CA ARG A 44 -13.62 -11.68 6.39
C ARG A 44 -14.41 -12.98 6.18
N LYS A 45 -13.86 -13.97 5.48
CA LYS A 45 -14.54 -15.23 5.17
C LYS A 45 -14.87 -16.04 6.42
N TYR A 46 -13.98 -16.03 7.39
CA TYR A 46 -14.13 -16.83 8.62
C TYR A 46 -14.62 -16.01 9.83
N HIS A 47 -15.03 -14.74 9.59
CA HIS A 47 -15.51 -13.84 10.65
C HIS A 47 -14.51 -13.66 11.81
N MET A 48 -13.21 -13.70 11.50
CA MET A 48 -12.11 -13.53 12.46
C MET A 48 -11.56 -12.09 12.48
N THR A 49 -12.39 -11.14 12.11
CA THR A 49 -12.02 -9.71 12.15
C THR A 49 -11.98 -9.23 13.60
N SER A 50 -10.90 -8.52 13.97
CA SER A 50 -10.75 -7.88 15.28
C SER A 50 -10.15 -6.50 15.11
N GLN A 51 -10.48 -5.57 16.01
CA GLN A 51 -9.89 -4.23 16.00
C GLN A 51 -8.35 -4.28 16.10
N PHE A 52 -7.81 -5.17 16.91
CA PHE A 52 -6.37 -5.36 17.03
C PHE A 52 -5.75 -5.87 15.71
N GLY A 53 -6.41 -6.82 15.03
CA GLY A 53 -5.97 -7.31 13.72
C GLY A 53 -5.94 -6.21 12.67
N ASP A 54 -6.95 -5.36 12.63
CA ASP A 54 -7.06 -4.21 11.73
C ASP A 54 -5.90 -3.22 11.95
N TYR A 55 -5.63 -2.84 13.20
CA TYR A 55 -4.48 -1.97 13.52
C TYR A 55 -3.13 -2.62 13.19
N TYR A 56 -2.98 -3.91 13.46
CA TYR A 56 -1.73 -4.63 13.20
C TYR A 56 -1.43 -4.71 11.70
N ASP A 57 -2.46 -4.92 10.88
CA ASP A 57 -2.38 -4.99 9.43
C ASP A 57 -1.95 -3.62 8.85
N HIS A 58 -2.68 -2.56 9.16
CA HIS A 58 -2.36 -1.21 8.70
C HIS A 58 -0.98 -0.72 9.17
N PHE A 59 -0.61 -1.03 10.41
CA PHE A 59 0.72 -0.69 10.92
C PHE A 59 1.81 -1.48 10.19
N GLY A 60 1.56 -2.76 9.92
CA GLY A 60 2.47 -3.62 9.15
C GLY A 60 2.71 -3.11 7.74
N ASP A 61 1.65 -2.64 7.08
CA ASP A 61 1.72 -2.06 5.73
C ASP A 61 2.52 -0.76 5.70
N LEU A 62 2.24 0.14 6.62
CA LEU A 62 2.99 1.39 6.75
C LEU A 62 4.46 1.11 7.05
N PHE A 63 4.74 0.17 7.94
CA PHE A 63 6.10 -0.22 8.29
C PHE A 63 6.86 -0.80 7.10
N LYS A 64 6.24 -1.74 6.33
CA LYS A 64 6.81 -2.28 5.08
C LYS A 64 7.14 -1.15 4.10
N LEU A 65 6.20 -0.24 3.88
CA LEU A 65 6.35 0.87 2.95
C LEU A 65 7.54 1.77 3.35
N VAL A 66 7.62 2.18 4.60
CA VAL A 66 8.71 3.04 5.11
C VAL A 66 10.07 2.36 4.94
N VAL A 67 10.18 1.07 5.29
CA VAL A 67 11.44 0.33 5.18
C VAL A 67 11.87 0.15 3.72
N ILE A 68 10.94 -0.11 2.80
CA ILE A 68 11.24 -0.23 1.38
C ILE A 68 11.66 1.12 0.79
N ILE A 69 10.97 2.21 1.10
CA ILE A 69 11.35 3.56 0.68
C ILE A 69 12.76 3.89 1.19
N TYR A 70 13.04 3.64 2.47
CA TYR A 70 14.37 3.82 3.04
C TYR A 70 15.45 3.02 2.29
N ALA A 71 15.17 1.75 1.98
CA ALA A 71 16.08 0.89 1.22
C ALA A 71 16.35 1.43 -0.19
N LEU A 72 15.32 1.93 -0.89
CA LEU A 72 15.46 2.56 -2.20
C LEU A 72 16.35 3.80 -2.15
N PHE A 73 16.13 4.69 -1.18
CA PHE A 73 16.97 5.87 -1.00
C PHE A 73 18.41 5.51 -0.66
N LYS A 74 18.62 4.54 0.24
CA LYS A 74 19.95 4.11 0.65
C LYS A 74 20.72 3.39 -0.46
N SER A 75 20.03 2.62 -1.30
CA SER A 75 20.66 1.94 -2.45
C SER A 75 21.23 2.93 -3.49
N ASN A 76 20.72 4.16 -3.51
CA ASN A 76 21.13 5.21 -4.45
C ASN A 76 22.07 6.26 -3.84
N LYS A 77 22.70 5.96 -2.69
CA LYS A 77 23.46 6.89 -1.84
C LYS A 77 24.68 7.55 -2.54
N THR A 78 25.15 7.02 -3.66
CA THR A 78 26.32 7.54 -4.38
C THR A 78 26.05 8.80 -5.22
N ARG A 79 24.79 9.26 -5.35
CA ARG A 79 24.43 10.36 -6.24
C ARG A 79 23.81 11.61 -5.59
N GLY A 80 23.73 11.69 -4.25
CA GLY A 80 23.00 12.78 -3.58
C GLY A 80 21.48 12.71 -3.78
N THR A 81 20.74 13.67 -3.21
CA THR A 81 19.29 13.77 -3.44
C THR A 81 19.04 14.19 -4.87
N SER A 82 18.72 13.22 -5.72
CA SER A 82 18.48 13.44 -7.14
C SER A 82 17.05 13.93 -7.36
N THR A 83 16.84 14.78 -8.38
CA THR A 83 15.49 15.16 -8.85
C THR A 83 14.60 13.94 -9.07
N LYS A 84 15.16 12.80 -9.51
CA LYS A 84 14.44 11.54 -9.64
C LYS A 84 13.83 11.04 -8.32
N GLN A 85 14.53 11.21 -7.20
CA GLN A 85 14.03 10.79 -5.88
C GLN A 85 12.87 11.67 -5.41
N LEU A 86 12.94 12.97 -5.66
CA LEU A 86 11.84 13.90 -5.36
C LEU A 86 10.61 13.60 -6.20
N ILE A 87 10.79 13.36 -7.49
CA ILE A 87 9.69 12.95 -8.39
C ILE A 87 9.07 11.64 -7.90
N PHE A 88 9.89 10.65 -7.52
CA PHE A 88 9.42 9.39 -6.98
C PHE A 88 8.56 9.57 -5.73
N VAL A 89 9.04 10.34 -4.75
CA VAL A 89 8.27 10.64 -3.53
C VAL A 89 6.94 11.31 -3.89
N GLY A 90 6.96 12.27 -4.81
CA GLY A 90 5.75 12.93 -5.30
C GLY A 90 4.75 11.94 -5.90
N ILE A 91 5.22 11.02 -6.75
CA ILE A 91 4.37 9.96 -7.34
C ILE A 91 3.78 9.06 -6.26
N VAL A 92 4.59 8.59 -5.30
CA VAL A 92 4.09 7.73 -4.20
C VAL A 92 3.04 8.45 -3.37
N ILE A 93 3.25 9.72 -3.03
CA ILE A 93 2.27 10.53 -2.29
C ILE A 93 0.95 10.62 -3.08
N VAL A 94 1.01 10.99 -4.36
CA VAL A 94 -0.19 11.12 -5.20
C VAL A 94 -0.93 9.77 -5.28
N LEU A 95 -0.24 8.67 -5.54
CA LEU A 95 -0.85 7.34 -5.60
C LEU A 95 -1.50 6.95 -4.27
N THR A 96 -0.85 7.23 -3.13
CA THR A 96 -1.41 6.94 -1.81
C THR A 96 -2.65 7.78 -1.52
N VAL A 97 -2.66 9.06 -1.91
CA VAL A 97 -3.85 9.92 -1.75
C VAL A 97 -5.02 9.40 -2.60
N LEU A 98 -4.77 8.99 -3.84
CA LEU A 98 -5.79 8.42 -4.72
C LEU A 98 -6.36 7.10 -4.18
N GLU A 99 -5.50 6.24 -3.64
CA GLU A 99 -5.90 4.99 -2.99
C GLU A 99 -6.76 5.26 -1.74
N CYS A 100 -6.31 6.17 -0.86
CA CYS A 100 -7.08 6.58 0.32
C CYS A 100 -8.45 7.15 -0.06
N ALA A 101 -8.52 7.98 -1.10
CA ALA A 101 -9.79 8.49 -1.61
C ALA A 101 -10.70 7.36 -2.11
N HIS A 102 -10.16 6.40 -2.86
CA HIS A 102 -10.91 5.25 -3.33
C HIS A 102 -11.51 4.43 -2.17
N PHE A 103 -10.72 4.14 -1.13
CA PHE A 103 -11.22 3.46 0.07
C PHE A 103 -12.29 4.28 0.80
N GLY A 104 -12.13 5.60 0.88
CA GLY A 104 -13.15 6.48 1.45
C GLY A 104 -14.48 6.40 0.71
N TYR A 105 -14.47 6.36 -0.64
CA TYR A 105 -15.68 6.17 -1.45
C TYR A 105 -16.28 4.78 -1.28
N GLN A 106 -15.46 3.72 -1.25
CA GLN A 106 -15.95 2.36 -0.99
C GLN A 106 -16.68 2.27 0.35
N GLU A 107 -16.09 2.83 1.40
CA GLU A 107 -16.70 2.84 2.72
C GLU A 107 -18.02 3.62 2.75
N THR A 108 -18.09 4.73 2.01
CA THR A 108 -19.31 5.55 1.94
C THR A 108 -20.46 4.80 1.27
N ILE A 109 -20.18 3.99 0.25
CA ILE A 109 -21.20 3.35 -0.60
C ILE A 109 -21.56 1.95 -0.10
N TYR A 110 -20.57 1.13 0.24
CA TYR A 110 -20.76 -0.31 0.44
C TYR A 110 -20.82 -0.74 1.90
N ASP A 111 -20.20 -0.02 2.82
CA ASP A 111 -20.11 -0.45 4.21
C ASP A 111 -20.78 0.52 5.18
N LYS A 112 -21.94 0.11 5.65
CA LYS A 112 -22.71 0.81 6.69
C LYS A 112 -22.54 0.18 8.09
N LYS A 113 -21.79 -0.91 8.22
CA LYS A 113 -21.80 -1.76 9.44
C LYS A 113 -20.45 -1.99 10.12
N HIS A 114 -19.32 -1.71 9.49
CA HIS A 114 -18.00 -1.91 10.10
C HIS A 114 -17.40 -0.60 10.56
N GLU A 115 -17.27 -0.44 11.87
CA GLU A 115 -16.66 0.73 12.52
C GLU A 115 -15.12 0.56 12.60
N SER A 116 -14.43 0.49 11.46
CA SER A 116 -12.99 0.71 11.48
C SER A 116 -12.71 2.20 11.69
N ALA A 117 -11.96 2.52 12.75
CA ALA A 117 -11.61 3.90 13.06
C ALA A 117 -10.83 4.57 11.91
N PHE A 118 -9.99 3.81 11.21
CA PHE A 118 -9.21 4.29 10.08
C PHE A 118 -10.10 4.59 8.87
N LEU A 119 -11.00 3.69 8.50
CA LEU A 119 -11.93 3.87 7.37
C LEU A 119 -12.90 5.03 7.61
N ASN A 120 -13.31 5.27 8.86
CA ASN A 120 -14.11 6.44 9.22
C ASN A 120 -13.37 7.77 8.97
N VAL A 121 -12.06 7.82 9.15
CA VAL A 121 -11.26 8.99 8.78
C VAL A 121 -11.26 9.19 7.26
N LEU A 122 -11.03 8.13 6.50
CA LEU A 122 -11.04 8.19 5.03
C LEU A 122 -12.42 8.60 4.48
N ARG A 123 -13.50 8.08 5.05
CA ARG A 123 -14.87 8.48 4.71
C ARG A 123 -15.10 9.97 4.94
N LYS A 124 -14.59 10.54 6.05
CA LYS A 124 -14.68 11.98 6.30
C LYS A 124 -13.92 12.80 5.27
N MET A 125 -12.79 12.31 4.76
CA MET A 125 -12.01 13.00 3.71
C MET A 125 -12.76 13.17 2.40
N VAL A 126 -13.69 12.26 2.07
CA VAL A 126 -14.48 12.31 0.83
C VAL A 126 -15.93 12.79 1.04
N SER A 127 -16.29 13.16 2.27
CA SER A 127 -17.67 13.55 2.64
C SER A 127 -18.18 14.84 1.97
N PHE A 128 -17.29 15.61 1.34
CA PHE A 128 -17.62 16.83 0.60
C PHE A 128 -18.18 16.53 -0.82
N ASP A 129 -18.01 15.32 -1.33
CA ASP A 129 -18.51 14.95 -2.63
C ASP A 129 -20.03 14.71 -2.58
N LYS A 130 -20.75 15.37 -3.49
CA LYS A 130 -22.22 15.27 -3.59
C LYS A 130 -22.69 14.04 -4.38
N ASN A 131 -21.82 13.49 -5.23
CA ASN A 131 -22.13 12.36 -6.13
C ASN A 131 -21.11 11.23 -5.98
N PRO A 132 -20.99 10.58 -4.79
CA PRO A 132 -19.99 9.55 -4.54
C PRO A 132 -20.15 8.33 -5.46
N ASP A 133 -21.40 8.02 -5.90
CA ASP A 133 -21.69 6.91 -6.82
C ASP A 133 -21.09 7.08 -8.21
N GLU A 134 -20.99 8.32 -8.71
CA GLU A 134 -20.31 8.60 -9.97
C GLU A 134 -18.79 8.60 -9.80
N THR A 135 -18.31 9.21 -8.73
CA THR A 135 -16.87 9.34 -8.48
C THR A 135 -16.19 8.00 -8.25
N ILE A 136 -16.87 7.03 -7.62
CA ILE A 136 -16.30 5.69 -7.41
C ILE A 136 -16.01 4.97 -8.75
N HIS A 137 -16.77 5.23 -9.81
CA HIS A 137 -16.52 4.64 -11.12
C HIS A 137 -15.18 5.08 -11.72
N TYR A 138 -14.70 6.29 -11.37
CA TYR A 138 -13.38 6.78 -11.77
C TYR A 138 -12.29 6.32 -10.83
N THR A 139 -12.54 6.36 -9.52
CA THR A 139 -11.53 5.99 -8.51
C THR A 139 -11.24 4.49 -8.44
N LYS A 140 -12.15 3.62 -8.92
CA LYS A 140 -11.95 2.15 -8.93
C LYS A 140 -10.66 1.69 -9.62
N TYR A 141 -10.14 2.48 -10.57
CA TYR A 141 -8.89 2.17 -11.26
C TYR A 141 -7.66 2.47 -10.41
N PHE A 142 -7.80 3.26 -9.34
CA PHE A 142 -6.71 3.68 -8.46
C PHE A 142 -6.69 2.91 -7.12
N GLY A 143 -7.35 1.77 -7.07
CA GLY A 143 -7.35 0.92 -5.88
C GLY A 143 -5.98 0.29 -5.60
N CYS A 144 -5.91 -0.44 -4.49
CA CYS A 144 -4.70 -1.06 -3.94
C CYS A 144 -3.87 -1.86 -4.96
N GLY A 145 -4.53 -2.58 -5.89
CA GLY A 145 -3.84 -3.33 -6.94
C GLY A 145 -3.06 -2.45 -7.91
N PHE A 146 -3.60 -1.29 -8.29
CA PHE A 146 -2.92 -0.34 -9.17
C PHE A 146 -1.72 0.31 -8.45
N TRP A 147 -1.91 0.73 -7.21
CA TRP A 147 -0.85 1.28 -6.37
C TRP A 147 0.33 0.29 -6.25
N MET A 148 0.00 -0.98 -5.93
CA MET A 148 1.00 -2.05 -5.83
C MET A 148 1.75 -2.27 -7.14
N LEU A 149 1.05 -2.32 -8.27
CA LEU A 149 1.67 -2.50 -9.57
C LEU A 149 2.65 -1.36 -9.88
N CYS A 150 2.23 -0.11 -9.69
CA CYS A 150 3.09 1.06 -9.88
C CYS A 150 4.33 0.98 -8.98
N PHE A 151 4.15 0.63 -7.71
CA PHE A 151 5.27 0.54 -6.77
C PHE A 151 6.22 -0.61 -7.10
N ALA A 152 5.71 -1.76 -7.53
CA ALA A 152 6.51 -2.88 -8.02
C ALA A 152 7.34 -2.50 -9.25
N LEU A 153 6.75 -1.79 -10.22
CA LEU A 153 7.46 -1.28 -11.39
C LEU A 153 8.55 -0.26 -10.99
N ILE A 154 8.27 0.60 -10.03
CA ILE A 154 9.27 1.53 -9.51
C ILE A 154 10.47 0.77 -8.91
N ILE A 155 10.25 -0.25 -8.08
CA ILE A 155 11.32 -1.08 -7.51
C ILE A 155 12.13 -1.71 -8.65
N PHE A 156 11.45 -2.28 -9.65
CA PHE A 156 12.10 -2.96 -10.78
C PHE A 156 12.98 -2.02 -11.61
N PHE A 157 12.49 -0.82 -11.91
CA PHE A 157 13.21 0.15 -12.74
C PHE A 157 14.12 1.10 -11.95
N TRP A 158 14.21 0.96 -10.63
CA TRP A 158 14.99 1.85 -9.77
C TRP A 158 16.48 1.92 -10.13
N ARG A 159 16.99 0.84 -10.70
CA ARG A 159 18.42 0.71 -11.09
C ARG A 159 18.84 1.65 -12.23
N LYS A 160 17.93 2.09 -13.08
CA LYS A 160 18.20 2.90 -14.28
C LYS A 160 18.03 4.38 -14.01
#